data_30633c6ee39f913d003f200a9fa1b89e
#
_entry.id   30633c6ee39f913d003f200a9fa1b89e
#
_cell.length_a   1.000
_cell.length_b   1.000
_cell.length_c   1.000
_cell.angle_alpha   90.00
_cell.angle_beta   90.00
_cell.angle_gamma   90.00
#
_symmetry.space_group_name_H-M   'P 1'
#
loop_
_entity.id
_entity.type
_entity.pdbx_description
1 polymer ?
#
loop_
_entity_poly.entity_id
_entity_poly.type
_entity_poly.pdbx_seq_one_letter_code
_entity_poly.pdbx_strand_id
1 'polypeptide(L)'
;MLNTKLIKTVKIIISIVILLITMSVGCYLGKGIEKYKQTKEEQAQTTGTFSRVKKQLTEKEVKDFLVVFFTKKDLGENRERYKPYVTEGMYNALVSDEESPKNQSYKGFIIDYEFQNAEIYVNRDKAEALVIVTYKNTLLASKEDEARRSTNTNKEGFKLTYQEKDGKLLVNKMDRMVIEQRTLKGQS
;
A
#
# COMPACT_ATOMS: atom_id res chain seq x y z
N MET A 1 -61.58 -40.52 3.85
CA MET A 1 -60.85 -40.92 2.64
C MET A 1 -60.55 -39.63 1.87
N LEU A 2 -59.29 -39.19 1.82
CA LEU A 2 -58.92 -38.03 1.05
C LEU A 2 -59.01 -38.32 -0.46
N ASN A 3 -59.67 -37.45 -1.18
CA ASN A 3 -59.98 -37.64 -2.60
C ASN A 3 -58.65 -37.51 -3.41
N THR A 4 -58.13 -38.63 -3.90
CA THR A 4 -56.86 -38.74 -4.64
C THR A 4 -56.82 -37.88 -5.91
N LYS A 5 -57.99 -37.57 -6.50
CA LYS A 5 -58.07 -36.62 -7.63
C LYS A 5 -57.76 -35.20 -7.20
N LEU A 6 -58.23 -34.79 -6.03
CA LEU A 6 -58.03 -33.43 -5.51
C LEU A 6 -56.55 -33.21 -5.16
N ILE A 7 -55.87 -34.22 -4.63
CA ILE A 7 -54.42 -34.18 -4.33
C ILE A 7 -53.59 -34.02 -5.63
N LYS A 8 -53.97 -34.74 -6.71
CA LYS A 8 -53.27 -34.60 -8.01
C LYS A 8 -53.46 -33.20 -8.60
N THR A 9 -54.68 -32.67 -8.54
CA THR A 9 -54.97 -31.32 -9.06
C THR A 9 -54.19 -30.23 -8.30
N VAL A 10 -54.13 -30.33 -6.97
CA VAL A 10 -53.38 -29.39 -6.13
C VAL A 10 -51.86 -29.47 -6.43
N LYS A 11 -51.30 -30.66 -6.63
CA LYS A 11 -49.88 -30.78 -7.03
C LYS A 11 -49.58 -30.15 -8.37
N ILE A 12 -50.46 -30.29 -9.36
CA ILE A 12 -50.30 -29.66 -10.69
C ILE A 12 -50.35 -28.12 -10.58
N ILE A 13 -51.28 -27.58 -9.80
CA ILE A 13 -51.39 -26.13 -9.59
C ILE A 13 -50.14 -25.59 -8.91
N ILE A 14 -49.62 -26.26 -7.88
CA ILE A 14 -48.39 -25.84 -7.20
C ILE A 14 -47.21 -25.88 -8.17
N SER A 15 -47.07 -26.89 -9.01
CA SER A 15 -46.01 -27.01 -10.00
C SER A 15 -46.03 -25.85 -11.02
N ILE A 16 -47.24 -25.47 -11.49
CA ILE A 16 -47.42 -24.35 -12.41
C ILE A 16 -47.04 -23.02 -11.74
N VAL A 17 -47.43 -22.81 -10.49
CA VAL A 17 -47.09 -21.60 -9.73
C VAL A 17 -45.57 -21.48 -9.53
N ILE A 18 -44.89 -22.56 -9.20
CA ILE A 18 -43.41 -22.59 -9.07
C ILE A 18 -42.76 -22.26 -10.41
N LEU A 19 -43.23 -22.79 -11.52
CA LEU A 19 -42.71 -22.55 -12.87
C LEU A 19 -42.87 -21.05 -13.26
N LEU A 20 -44.00 -20.45 -12.93
CA LEU A 20 -44.24 -19.01 -13.20
C LEU A 20 -43.33 -18.11 -12.35
N ILE A 21 -43.08 -18.46 -11.10
CA ILE A 21 -42.18 -17.71 -10.21
C ILE A 21 -40.73 -17.79 -10.74
N THR A 22 -40.25 -18.98 -11.14
CA THR A 22 -38.91 -19.14 -11.68
C THR A 22 -38.73 -18.38 -13.00
N MET A 23 -39.73 -18.32 -13.84
CA MET A 23 -39.69 -17.59 -15.09
C MET A 23 -39.68 -16.08 -14.87
N SER A 24 -40.43 -15.56 -13.88
CA SER A 24 -40.42 -14.12 -13.54
C SER A 24 -39.08 -13.67 -12.94
N VAL A 25 -38.43 -14.47 -12.11
CA VAL A 25 -37.10 -14.18 -11.55
C VAL A 25 -36.03 -14.17 -12.65
N GLY A 26 -36.10 -15.12 -13.59
CA GLY A 26 -35.19 -15.16 -14.75
C GLY A 26 -35.27 -13.91 -15.62
N CYS A 27 -36.47 -13.36 -15.88
CA CYS A 27 -36.65 -12.12 -16.64
C CYS A 27 -36.13 -10.86 -15.87
N TYR A 28 -36.23 -10.85 -14.55
CA TYR A 28 -35.71 -9.73 -13.74
C TYR A 28 -34.17 -9.71 -13.72
N LEU A 29 -33.54 -10.88 -13.60
CA LEU A 29 -32.07 -10.99 -13.63
C LEU A 29 -31.53 -10.71 -15.04
N GLY A 30 -32.21 -11.17 -16.11
CA GLY A 30 -31.79 -10.90 -17.49
C GLY A 30 -31.78 -9.41 -17.84
N LYS A 31 -32.82 -8.66 -17.46
CA LYS A 31 -32.89 -7.20 -17.69
C LYS A 31 -31.86 -6.40 -16.88
N GLY A 32 -31.48 -6.89 -15.71
CA GLY A 32 -30.42 -6.27 -14.90
C GLY A 32 -29.04 -6.38 -15.55
N ILE A 33 -28.74 -7.51 -16.17
CA ILE A 33 -27.45 -7.78 -16.83
C ILE A 33 -27.35 -6.99 -18.16
N GLU A 34 -28.40 -6.87 -18.94
CA GLU A 34 -28.41 -6.05 -20.16
C GLU A 34 -28.25 -4.56 -19.86
N LYS A 35 -28.96 -4.01 -18.84
CA LYS A 35 -28.76 -2.63 -18.40
C LYS A 35 -27.32 -2.40 -17.93
N TYR A 36 -26.72 -3.35 -17.22
CA TYR A 36 -25.35 -3.22 -16.76
C TYR A 36 -24.32 -3.26 -17.92
N LYS A 37 -24.58 -4.03 -18.98
CA LYS A 37 -23.76 -4.02 -20.20
C LYS A 37 -23.96 -2.74 -21.02
N GLN A 38 -25.19 -2.31 -21.24
CA GLN A 38 -25.48 -1.06 -21.97
C GLN A 38 -24.90 0.17 -21.27
N THR A 39 -25.01 0.27 -19.93
CA THR A 39 -24.41 1.39 -19.18
C THR A 39 -22.87 1.40 -19.28
N LYS A 40 -22.22 0.23 -19.43
CA LYS A 40 -20.77 0.15 -19.68
C LYS A 40 -20.40 0.53 -21.12
N GLU A 41 -21.23 0.18 -22.10
CA GLU A 41 -20.97 0.50 -23.51
C GLU A 41 -21.29 1.96 -23.84
N GLU A 42 -22.37 2.54 -23.28
CA GLU A 42 -22.67 3.98 -23.41
C GLU A 42 -21.66 4.86 -22.65
N GLN A 43 -21.15 4.43 -21.49
CA GLN A 43 -20.06 5.14 -20.82
C GLN A 43 -18.73 5.02 -21.57
N ALA A 44 -18.53 4.00 -22.38
CA ALA A 44 -17.36 3.86 -23.23
C ALA A 44 -17.42 4.71 -24.51
N GLN A 45 -18.61 5.13 -24.97
CA GLN A 45 -18.77 5.94 -26.19
C GLN A 45 -18.94 7.44 -25.96
N THR A 46 -19.26 7.88 -24.73
CA THR A 46 -19.47 9.31 -24.44
C THR A 46 -18.34 9.94 -23.63
N THR A 47 -17.34 9.17 -23.24
CA THR A 47 -16.12 9.71 -22.68
C THR A 47 -15.14 9.96 -23.81
N GLY A 48 -15.24 11.17 -24.43
CA GLY A 48 -14.10 11.73 -25.13
C GLY A 48 -12.86 11.46 -24.28
N THR A 49 -11.83 10.94 -24.90
CA THR A 49 -10.54 10.50 -24.40
C THR A 49 -9.89 11.52 -23.44
N PHE A 50 -10.43 11.69 -22.23
CA PHE A 50 -9.61 12.05 -21.10
C PHE A 50 -8.90 10.77 -20.67
N SER A 51 -7.85 10.46 -21.39
CA SER A 51 -6.77 9.63 -20.89
C SER A 51 -6.41 10.27 -19.56
N ARG A 52 -6.92 9.75 -18.44
CA ARG A 52 -6.48 10.15 -17.11
C ARG A 52 -5.01 9.84 -17.12
N VAL A 53 -4.19 10.85 -17.37
CA VAL A 53 -2.74 10.70 -17.39
C VAL A 53 -2.40 10.12 -16.03
N LYS A 54 -2.12 8.80 -16.02
CA LYS A 54 -1.74 8.09 -14.79
C LYS A 54 -0.53 8.81 -14.25
N LYS A 55 -0.64 9.35 -13.06
CA LYS A 55 0.46 10.08 -12.43
C LYS A 55 1.67 9.17 -12.37
N GLN A 56 2.76 9.57 -12.98
CA GLN A 56 4.00 8.80 -12.98
C GLN A 56 4.83 9.14 -11.75
N LEU A 57 5.37 8.10 -11.10
CA LEU A 57 6.27 8.25 -9.98
C LEU A 57 7.57 8.95 -10.43
N THR A 58 7.99 9.96 -9.68
CA THR A 58 9.23 10.72 -9.93
C THR A 58 10.27 10.44 -8.84
N GLU A 59 11.54 10.59 -9.19
CA GLU A 59 12.65 10.49 -8.22
C GLU A 59 12.51 11.51 -7.09
N LYS A 60 12.01 12.72 -7.43
CA LYS A 60 11.77 13.77 -6.43
C LYS A 60 10.76 13.35 -5.37
N GLU A 61 9.64 12.74 -5.77
CA GLU A 61 8.61 12.27 -4.81
C GLU A 61 9.16 11.18 -3.90
N VAL A 62 10.00 10.28 -4.44
CA VAL A 62 10.68 9.26 -3.65
C VAL A 62 11.64 9.92 -2.65
N LYS A 63 12.48 10.85 -3.11
CA LYS A 63 13.45 11.56 -2.27
C LYS A 63 12.77 12.38 -1.16
N ASP A 64 11.68 13.10 -1.48
CA ASP A 64 10.92 13.87 -0.50
C ASP A 64 10.42 13.00 0.67
N PHE A 65 9.90 11.81 0.36
CA PHE A 65 9.53 10.82 1.38
C PHE A 65 10.74 10.37 2.21
N LEU A 66 11.85 9.98 1.56
CA LEU A 66 13.05 9.48 2.26
C LEU A 66 13.63 10.52 3.22
N VAL A 67 13.67 11.80 2.81
CA VAL A 67 14.18 12.89 3.65
C VAL A 67 13.35 12.98 4.95
N VAL A 68 12.03 13.05 4.85
CA VAL A 68 11.18 13.19 6.05
C VAL A 68 11.16 11.91 6.92
N PHE A 69 11.33 10.75 6.31
CA PHE A 69 11.32 9.46 7.01
C PHE A 69 12.64 9.23 7.77
N PHE A 70 13.78 9.50 7.13
CA PHE A 70 15.12 9.30 7.69
C PHE A 70 15.69 10.51 8.45
N THR A 71 14.92 11.59 8.64
CA THR A 71 15.32 12.73 9.46
C THR A 71 14.40 12.83 10.67
N LYS A 72 14.94 12.52 11.85
CA LYS A 72 14.20 12.56 13.12
C LYS A 72 15.14 12.67 14.32
N LYS A 73 14.70 13.32 15.37
CA LYS A 73 15.48 13.39 16.62
C LYS A 73 15.48 12.07 17.38
N ASP A 74 14.33 11.40 17.43
CA ASP A 74 14.17 10.12 18.14
C ASP A 74 13.06 9.31 17.47
N LEU A 75 12.91 8.05 17.87
CA LEU A 75 11.90 7.12 17.36
C LEU A 75 10.49 7.70 17.48
N GLY A 76 9.79 7.79 16.35
CA GLY A 76 8.41 8.25 16.27
C GLY A 76 8.22 9.78 16.25
N GLU A 77 9.30 10.59 16.37
CA GLU A 77 9.21 12.05 16.40
C GLU A 77 8.73 12.62 15.06
N ASN A 78 9.02 11.95 13.93
CA ASN A 78 8.71 12.43 12.59
C ASN A 78 7.38 11.89 12.02
N ARG A 79 6.52 11.25 12.81
CA ARG A 79 5.27 10.61 12.37
C ARG A 79 4.37 11.56 11.57
N GLU A 80 4.13 12.76 12.08
CA GLU A 80 3.28 13.74 11.39
C GLU A 80 3.93 14.27 10.09
N ARG A 81 5.26 14.25 9.98
CA ARG A 81 5.97 14.68 8.78
C ARG A 81 5.91 13.65 7.64
N TYR A 82 6.01 12.35 7.94
CA TYR A 82 5.92 11.33 6.88
C TYR A 82 4.49 10.86 6.59
N LYS A 83 3.53 11.10 7.49
CA LYS A 83 2.12 10.70 7.32
C LYS A 83 1.50 11.12 5.97
N PRO A 84 1.72 12.33 5.42
CA PRO A 84 1.18 12.73 4.13
C PRO A 84 1.76 11.97 2.92
N TYR A 85 2.86 11.23 3.08
CA TYR A 85 3.56 10.52 2.03
C TYR A 85 3.21 9.02 1.96
N VAL A 86 2.48 8.51 2.94
CA VAL A 86 2.18 7.08 3.05
C VAL A 86 0.67 6.83 3.04
N THR A 87 0.26 5.61 2.65
CA THR A 87 -1.13 5.19 2.83
C THR A 87 -1.44 4.99 4.32
N GLU A 88 -2.71 5.03 4.69
CA GLU A 88 -3.14 4.81 6.08
C GLU A 88 -2.68 3.43 6.61
N GLY A 89 -2.80 2.38 5.77
CA GLY A 89 -2.31 1.05 6.15
C GLY A 89 -0.80 1.00 6.39
N MET A 90 -0.02 1.69 5.53
CA MET A 90 1.43 1.80 5.72
C MET A 90 1.79 2.64 6.95
N TYR A 91 1.08 3.75 7.20
CA TYR A 91 1.26 4.55 8.41
C TYR A 91 1.06 3.72 9.68
N ASN A 92 -0.05 2.99 9.77
CA ASN A 92 -0.35 2.14 10.91
C ASN A 92 0.68 1.03 11.11
N ALA A 93 1.18 0.43 10.02
CA ALA A 93 2.25 -0.58 10.08
C ALA A 93 3.57 0.01 10.61
N LEU A 94 3.95 1.20 10.14
CA LEU A 94 5.16 1.89 10.64
C LEU A 94 5.05 2.26 12.11
N VAL A 95 3.91 2.80 12.54
CA VAL A 95 3.67 3.14 13.96
C VAL A 95 3.72 1.88 14.83
N SER A 96 3.08 0.79 14.38
CA SER A 96 3.10 -0.49 15.10
C SER A 96 4.52 -1.07 15.24
N ASP A 97 5.35 -0.96 14.17
CA ASP A 97 6.75 -1.40 14.23
C ASP A 97 7.56 -0.52 15.19
N GLU A 98 7.41 0.80 15.13
CA GLU A 98 8.06 1.74 16.07
C GLU A 98 7.68 1.49 17.53
N GLU A 99 6.42 1.11 17.80
CA GLU A 99 5.91 0.81 19.14
C GLU A 99 6.22 -0.61 19.62
N SER A 100 6.85 -1.43 18.78
CA SER A 100 7.26 -2.77 19.18
C SER A 100 8.25 -2.73 20.35
N PRO A 101 8.20 -3.70 21.30
CA PRO A 101 9.11 -3.71 22.46
C PRO A 101 10.59 -3.67 22.05
N LYS A 102 10.95 -4.29 20.94
CA LYS A 102 12.29 -4.27 20.38
C LYS A 102 12.74 -2.85 20.04
N ASN A 103 11.91 -2.10 19.28
CA ASN A 103 12.27 -0.75 18.84
C ASN A 103 12.20 0.25 20.01
N GLN A 104 11.24 0.10 20.90
CA GLN A 104 11.14 0.93 22.10
C GLN A 104 12.33 0.78 23.05
N SER A 105 13.02 -0.37 23.06
CA SER A 105 14.23 -0.55 23.87
C SER A 105 15.40 0.35 23.43
N TYR A 106 15.43 0.76 22.17
CA TYR A 106 16.46 1.67 21.62
C TYR A 106 16.05 3.15 21.65
N LYS A 107 14.81 3.47 22.01
CA LYS A 107 14.34 4.85 22.10
C LYS A 107 15.14 5.65 23.12
N GLY A 108 15.64 6.82 22.72
CA GLY A 108 16.53 7.65 23.51
C GLY A 108 17.97 7.18 23.59
N PHE A 109 18.33 6.02 22.99
CA PHE A 109 19.71 5.57 22.83
C PHE A 109 20.22 5.79 21.41
N ILE A 110 19.36 5.66 20.40
CA ILE A 110 19.69 5.96 19.02
C ILE A 110 18.86 7.18 18.61
N ILE A 111 19.55 8.30 18.45
CA ILE A 111 18.93 9.61 18.26
C ILE A 111 19.56 10.35 17.07
N ASP A 112 19.07 11.54 16.74
CA ASP A 112 19.60 12.46 15.74
C ASP A 112 19.83 11.80 14.39
N TYR A 113 18.77 11.16 13.86
CA TYR A 113 18.80 10.63 12.52
C TYR A 113 18.81 11.74 11.50
N GLU A 114 19.74 11.68 10.55
CA GLU A 114 19.93 12.67 9.51
C GLU A 114 20.07 11.98 8.15
N PHE A 115 19.13 12.23 7.25
CA PHE A 115 19.26 11.80 5.85
C PHE A 115 20.48 12.46 5.20
N GLN A 116 21.34 11.68 4.54
CA GLN A 116 22.51 12.19 3.83
C GLN A 116 22.30 12.18 2.32
N ASN A 117 22.04 11.01 1.76
CA ASN A 117 21.76 10.84 0.35
C ASN A 117 20.99 9.54 0.07
N ALA A 118 20.52 9.37 -1.17
CA ALA A 118 19.96 8.12 -1.65
C ALA A 118 20.28 7.92 -3.14
N GLU A 119 20.58 6.68 -3.51
CA GLU A 119 20.53 6.18 -4.88
C GLU A 119 19.10 5.71 -5.14
N ILE A 120 18.44 6.25 -6.18
CA ILE A 120 17.01 6.02 -6.43
C ILE A 120 16.82 5.51 -7.86
N TYR A 121 16.19 4.34 -8.00
CA TYR A 121 15.86 3.71 -9.27
C TYR A 121 14.34 3.55 -9.38
N VAL A 122 13.69 4.34 -10.24
CA VAL A 122 12.23 4.38 -10.37
C VAL A 122 11.74 3.51 -11.52
N ASN A 123 10.82 2.59 -11.22
CA ASN A 123 10.01 1.89 -12.21
C ASN A 123 8.64 2.57 -12.30
N ARG A 124 8.47 3.43 -13.31
CA ARG A 124 7.26 4.24 -13.50
C ARG A 124 6.02 3.41 -13.83
N ASP A 125 6.19 2.33 -14.58
CA ASP A 125 5.07 1.48 -15.03
C ASP A 125 4.42 0.74 -13.86
N LYS A 126 5.23 0.31 -12.90
CA LYS A 126 4.81 -0.40 -11.70
C LYS A 126 4.54 0.51 -10.51
N ALA A 127 4.87 1.80 -10.60
CA ALA A 127 4.90 2.74 -9.47
C ALA A 127 5.72 2.16 -8.30
N GLU A 128 6.93 1.70 -8.59
CA GLU A 128 7.89 1.14 -7.62
C GLU A 128 9.20 1.91 -7.68
N ALA A 129 9.91 1.95 -6.55
CA ALA A 129 11.28 2.43 -6.52
C ALA A 129 12.17 1.47 -5.73
N LEU A 130 13.38 1.23 -6.23
CA LEU A 130 14.47 0.64 -5.47
C LEU A 130 15.36 1.76 -4.98
N VAL A 131 15.65 1.80 -3.68
CA VAL A 131 16.43 2.87 -3.08
C VAL A 131 17.54 2.31 -2.20
N ILE A 132 18.70 2.95 -2.24
CA ILE A 132 19.79 2.72 -1.31
C ILE A 132 20.01 4.02 -0.56
N VAL A 133 19.63 4.07 0.71
CA VAL A 133 19.66 5.28 1.54
C VAL A 133 20.88 5.27 2.42
N THR A 134 21.58 6.39 2.49
CA THR A 134 22.64 6.67 3.46
C THR A 134 22.14 7.70 4.46
N TYR A 135 22.20 7.39 5.73
CA TYR A 135 21.82 8.30 6.82
C TYR A 135 22.78 8.16 8.00
N LYS A 136 22.85 9.18 8.84
CA LYS A 136 23.59 9.14 10.09
C LYS A 136 22.64 9.03 11.28
N ASN A 137 23.13 8.51 12.38
CA ASN A 137 22.50 8.59 13.68
C ASN A 137 23.55 8.65 14.79
N THR A 138 23.14 9.04 15.98
CA THR A 138 23.96 9.10 17.17
C THR A 138 23.55 8.00 18.14
N LEU A 139 24.50 7.17 18.53
CA LEU A 139 24.37 6.18 19.59
C LEU A 139 24.89 6.77 20.91
N LEU A 140 24.06 6.77 21.94
CA LEU A 140 24.43 7.16 23.31
C LEU A 140 24.77 5.92 24.14
N ALA A 141 25.83 6.00 24.95
CA ALA A 141 26.15 4.93 25.91
C ALA A 141 25.15 4.88 27.08
N SER A 142 24.57 6.02 27.44
CA SER A 142 23.51 6.17 28.45
C SER A 142 22.61 7.33 28.05
N LYS A 143 21.32 7.28 28.39
CA LYS A 143 20.37 8.37 28.12
C LYS A 143 20.70 9.68 28.90
N GLU A 144 21.44 9.56 29.97
CA GLU A 144 21.80 10.65 30.87
C GLU A 144 23.19 11.24 30.60
N ASP A 145 24.03 10.53 29.82
CA ASP A 145 25.42 10.91 29.53
C ASP A 145 25.63 11.15 28.04
N GLU A 146 25.36 12.38 27.60
CA GLU A 146 25.60 12.80 26.21
C GLU A 146 27.10 12.91 25.85
N ALA A 147 28.01 12.91 26.83
CA ALA A 147 29.44 13.02 26.61
C ALA A 147 30.01 11.76 25.92
N ARG A 148 29.40 10.59 26.15
CA ARG A 148 29.78 9.33 25.50
C ARG A 148 28.80 8.99 24.37
N ARG A 149 29.00 9.64 23.22
CA ARG A 149 28.21 9.45 22.01
C ARG A 149 29.07 9.04 20.82
N SER A 150 28.52 8.23 19.94
CA SER A 150 29.16 7.80 18.69
C SER A 150 28.21 8.09 17.52
N THR A 151 28.73 8.73 16.48
CA THR A 151 27.96 8.94 15.25
C THR A 151 28.23 7.81 14.29
N ASN A 152 27.17 7.14 13.83
CA ASN A 152 27.25 6.04 12.88
C ASN A 152 26.70 6.49 11.53
N THR A 153 27.31 6.03 10.45
CA THR A 153 26.77 6.15 9.10
C THR A 153 26.20 4.80 8.68
N ASN A 154 24.94 4.79 8.29
CA ASN A 154 24.21 3.61 7.92
C ASN A 154 23.89 3.65 6.42
N LYS A 155 23.93 2.49 5.77
CA LYS A 155 23.53 2.32 4.36
C LYS A 155 22.54 1.16 4.28
N GLU A 156 21.31 1.43 3.85
CA GLU A 156 20.22 0.45 3.79
C GLU A 156 19.50 0.49 2.45
N GLY A 157 19.08 -0.68 1.97
CA GLY A 157 18.30 -0.83 0.75
C GLY A 157 16.83 -1.08 1.02
N PHE A 158 15.96 -0.46 0.23
CA PHE A 158 14.52 -0.67 0.29
C PHE A 158 13.91 -0.77 -1.10
N LYS A 159 12.86 -1.60 -1.20
CA LYS A 159 11.90 -1.54 -2.29
C LYS A 159 10.66 -0.81 -1.78
N LEU A 160 10.31 0.29 -2.42
CA LEU A 160 9.10 1.07 -2.16
C LEU A 160 8.05 0.76 -3.23
N THR A 161 6.83 0.48 -2.83
CA THR A 161 5.69 0.31 -3.73
C THR A 161 4.69 1.42 -3.45
N TYR A 162 4.26 2.13 -4.50
CA TYR A 162 3.36 3.27 -4.40
C TYR A 162 1.96 2.91 -4.86
N GLN A 163 0.97 3.57 -4.27
CA GLN A 163 -0.43 3.51 -4.65
C GLN A 163 -0.96 4.91 -4.92
N GLU A 164 -1.70 5.07 -6.02
CA GLU A 164 -2.38 6.33 -6.30
C GLU A 164 -3.65 6.43 -5.45
N LYS A 165 -3.77 7.53 -4.70
CA LYS A 165 -4.97 7.90 -3.95
C LYS A 165 -5.17 9.40 -4.08
N ASP A 166 -6.36 9.83 -4.50
CA ASP A 166 -6.74 11.24 -4.66
C ASP A 166 -5.72 12.06 -5.50
N GLY A 167 -5.21 11.45 -6.59
CA GLY A 167 -4.23 12.07 -7.49
C GLY A 167 -2.82 12.20 -6.91
N LYS A 168 -2.54 11.57 -5.77
CA LYS A 168 -1.21 11.50 -5.16
C LYS A 168 -0.68 10.08 -5.18
N LEU A 169 0.61 9.92 -5.37
CA LEU A 169 1.31 8.65 -5.19
C LEU A 169 1.83 8.57 -3.75
N LEU A 170 1.28 7.63 -2.98
CA LEU A 170 1.62 7.40 -1.58
C LEU A 170 2.35 6.07 -1.43
N VAL A 171 3.36 6.01 -0.58
CA VAL A 171 4.06 4.76 -0.23
C VAL A 171 3.06 3.82 0.45
N ASN A 172 2.82 2.67 -0.18
CA ASN A 172 1.92 1.65 0.31
C ASN A 172 2.65 0.46 0.94
N LYS A 173 3.91 0.26 0.56
CA LYS A 173 4.76 -0.80 1.11
C LYS A 173 6.22 -0.39 1.06
N MET A 174 6.98 -0.79 2.09
CA MET A 174 8.42 -0.60 2.21
C MET A 174 9.06 -1.91 2.67
N ASP A 175 9.72 -2.60 1.75
CA ASP A 175 10.41 -3.85 2.01
C ASP A 175 11.91 -3.60 2.12
N ARG A 176 12.54 -4.06 3.19
CA ARG A 176 14.01 -4.01 3.32
C ARG A 176 14.66 -5.00 2.37
N MET A 177 15.72 -4.57 1.70
CA MET A 177 16.53 -5.41 0.82
C MET A 177 17.91 -5.65 1.43
N VAL A 178 18.44 -6.85 1.21
CA VAL A 178 19.83 -7.15 1.54
C VAL A 178 20.73 -6.61 0.44
N ILE A 179 21.70 -5.76 0.79
CA ILE A 179 22.71 -5.23 -0.14
C ILE A 179 23.94 -6.14 0.00
N GLU A 180 24.14 -7.07 -0.94
CA GLU A 180 25.36 -7.85 -1.03
C GLU A 180 26.43 -7.07 -1.80
N GLN A 181 27.47 -6.63 -1.14
CA GLN A 181 28.68 -6.14 -1.80
C GLN A 181 29.50 -7.34 -2.28
N ARG A 182 29.39 -7.69 -3.55
CA ARG A 182 30.34 -8.62 -4.18
C ARG A 182 31.69 -7.92 -4.29
N THR A 183 32.58 -8.19 -3.37
CA THR A 183 34.01 -7.86 -3.54
C THR A 183 34.51 -8.71 -4.69
N LEU A 184 34.69 -8.12 -5.86
CA LEU A 184 35.45 -8.76 -6.93
C LEU A 184 36.87 -8.92 -6.38
N LYS A 185 37.18 -10.10 -5.84
CA LYS A 185 38.60 -10.47 -5.57
C LYS A 185 39.30 -10.36 -6.90
N GLY A 186 40.21 -9.40 -7.00
CA GLY A 186 41.02 -9.16 -8.18
C GLY A 186 41.70 -10.43 -8.63
N GLN A 187 41.62 -10.71 -9.88
CA GLN A 187 42.59 -11.56 -10.57
C GLN A 187 43.91 -10.79 -10.55
N SER A 188 44.84 -11.25 -9.73
CA SER A 188 46.27 -10.98 -9.86
C SER A 188 46.88 -12.02 -10.75
#